data_4a3c4e8c05fe0a84198f060aa8a95119
#
_entry.id   4a3c4e8c05fe0a84198f060aa8a95119
#
_cell.length_a   1.000
_cell.length_b   1.000
_cell.length_c   1.000
_cell.angle_alpha   90.00
_cell.angle_beta   90.00
_cell.angle_gamma   90.00
#
_symmetry.space_group_name_H-M   'P 1'
#
loop_
_entity.id
_entity.type
_entity.pdbx_description
1 polymer ?
#
loop_
_entity_poly.entity_id
_entity_poly.type
_entity_poly.pdbx_seq_one_letter_code
_entity_poly.pdbx_strand_id
1 'polypeptide(L)' 'KVGRDITFEAESQGGKDVCYEFYMMNKGNWILVQEYSKKKYYSFIPFVSGKYKILVLSKSFYKKVNYEDYDIMEFNVEE' A
#
# COMPACT_ATOMS: atom_id res chain seq x y z
N LYS A 1 5.31 -13.71 8.52
CA LYS A 1 6.48 -14.60 8.42
C LYS A 1 7.15 -14.48 7.06
N VAL A 2 8.45 -14.64 7.06
CA VAL A 2 9.20 -14.71 5.81
C VAL A 2 8.67 -15.88 4.95
N GLY A 3 8.53 -15.63 3.65
CA GLY A 3 8.06 -16.65 2.71
C GLY A 3 6.57 -16.85 2.62
N ARG A 4 5.77 -16.10 3.36
CA ARG A 4 4.32 -16.19 3.30
C ARG A 4 3.71 -14.92 2.72
N ASP A 5 2.64 -15.09 1.96
CA ASP A 5 1.90 -13.97 1.40
C ASP A 5 1.34 -13.06 2.48
N ILE A 6 1.52 -11.77 2.29
CA ILE A 6 0.86 -10.76 3.11
C ILE A 6 0.05 -9.88 2.16
N THR A 7 -1.22 -9.69 2.48
CA THR A 7 -2.12 -8.87 1.65
C THR A 7 -2.62 -7.69 2.45
N PHE A 8 -2.50 -6.50 1.86
CA PHE A 8 -3.05 -5.28 2.42
C PHE A 8 -4.25 -4.87 1.59
N GLU A 9 -5.32 -4.52 2.26
CA GLU A 9 -6.53 -4.09 1.59
C GLU A 9 -6.87 -2.69 2.03
N ALA A 10 -7.10 -1.80 1.07
CA ALA A 10 -7.51 -0.44 1.32
C ALA A 10 -9.03 -0.35 1.29
N GLU A 11 -9.58 0.55 2.08
CA GLU A 11 -11.01 0.84 2.05
C GLU A 11 -11.22 2.33 1.90
N SER A 12 -12.24 2.70 1.15
CA SER A 12 -12.68 4.07 1.06
C SER A 12 -14.19 4.10 1.26
N GLN A 13 -14.67 5.15 1.91
CA GLN A 13 -16.09 5.31 2.14
C GLN A 13 -16.67 6.32 1.16
N GLY A 14 -17.72 5.91 0.48
CA GLY A 14 -18.53 6.82 -0.33
C GLY A 14 -17.93 7.32 -1.63
N GLY A 15 -16.79 6.84 -2.04
CA GLY A 15 -16.17 7.28 -3.26
C GLY A 15 -16.57 6.43 -4.46
N LYS A 16 -16.77 7.07 -5.62
CA LYS A 16 -16.90 6.38 -6.89
C LYS A 16 -15.57 6.44 -7.61
N ASP A 17 -15.19 5.33 -8.23
CA ASP A 17 -13.99 5.27 -9.05
C ASP A 17 -12.75 5.71 -8.27
N VAL A 18 -12.61 5.21 -7.06
CA VAL A 18 -11.43 5.50 -6.24
C VAL A 18 -10.27 4.66 -6.73
N CYS A 19 -9.11 5.30 -6.83
CA CYS A 19 -7.86 4.63 -7.20
C CYS A 19 -6.92 4.61 -6.01
N TYR A 20 -6.07 3.60 -5.98
CA TYR A 20 -5.12 3.38 -4.89
C TYR A 20 -3.73 3.18 -5.44
N GLU A 21 -2.76 3.78 -4.76
CA GLU A 21 -1.35 3.62 -5.07
C GLU A 21 -0.66 3.16 -3.80
N PHE A 22 0.17 2.12 -3.90
CA PHE A 22 0.81 1.52 -2.75
C PHE A 22 2.32 1.73 -2.79
N TYR A 23 2.87 2.06 -1.64
CA TYR A 23 4.31 2.20 -1.43
C TYR A 23 4.71 1.32 -0.25
N MET A 24 5.94 0.85 -0.27
CA MET A 24 6.48 0.08 0.84
C MET A 24 7.81 0.66 1.26
N MET A 25 8.06 0.67 2.56
CA MET A 25 9.33 1.09 3.12
C MET A 25 9.94 -0.07 3.89
N ASN A 26 11.17 -0.38 3.52
CA ASN A 26 12.05 -1.23 4.29
C ASN A 26 13.43 -0.58 4.15
N LYS A 27 14.05 -0.25 5.28
CA LYS A 27 15.35 0.43 5.32
C LYS A 27 15.35 1.87 4.83
N GLY A 28 14.28 2.61 5.15
CA GLY A 28 14.33 4.07 5.11
C GLY A 28 13.86 4.77 3.84
N ASN A 29 13.54 4.05 2.79
CA ASN A 29 13.07 4.66 1.56
C ASN A 29 11.71 4.13 1.15
N TRP A 30 10.83 5.02 0.67
CA TRP A 30 9.57 4.61 0.09
C TRP A 30 9.80 4.15 -1.33
N ILE A 31 9.28 2.96 -1.64
CA ILE A 31 9.37 2.38 -2.98
C ILE A 31 7.96 2.17 -3.48
N LEU A 32 7.66 2.70 -4.66
CA LEU A 32 6.38 2.46 -5.30
C LEU A 32 6.28 0.99 -5.69
N VAL A 33 5.26 0.30 -5.19
CA VAL A 33 5.07 -1.13 -5.47
C VAL A 33 3.83 -1.40 -6.30
N GLN A 34 2.90 -0.46 -6.37
CA GLN A 34 1.72 -0.58 -7.24
C GLN A 34 1.23 0.82 -7.60
N GLU A 35 1.22 1.13 -8.89
CA GLU A 35 0.75 2.41 -9.39
C GLU A 35 -0.76 2.53 -9.21
N TYR A 36 -1.26 3.77 -9.25
CA TYR A 36 -2.69 4.03 -9.13
C TYR A 36 -3.49 3.11 -10.05
N SER A 37 -4.45 2.44 -9.43
CA SER A 37 -5.39 1.56 -10.13
C SER A 37 -6.62 1.42 -9.25
N LYS A 38 -7.67 0.84 -9.81
CA LYS A 38 -8.88 0.55 -9.04
C LYS A 38 -8.72 -0.65 -8.11
N LYS A 39 -7.61 -1.35 -8.21
CA LYS A 39 -7.30 -2.48 -7.35
C LYS A 39 -6.98 -2.00 -5.95
N LYS A 40 -7.80 -2.40 -4.98
CA LYS A 40 -7.71 -1.90 -3.61
C LYS A 40 -6.85 -2.74 -2.69
N TYR A 41 -6.07 -3.66 -3.23
CA TYR A 41 -5.21 -4.51 -2.42
C TYR A 41 -3.85 -4.69 -3.06
N TYR A 42 -2.88 -5.00 -2.22
CA TYR A 42 -1.52 -5.31 -2.64
C TYR A 42 -1.02 -6.49 -1.83
N SER A 43 -0.42 -7.45 -2.51
CA SER A 43 0.13 -8.64 -1.88
C SER A 43 1.61 -8.76 -2.20
N PHE A 44 2.38 -9.25 -1.24
CA PHE A 44 3.79 -9.55 -1.49
C PHE A 44 4.24 -10.68 -0.58
N ILE A 45 5.39 -11.26 -0.93
CA ILE A 45 6.01 -12.31 -0.13
C ILE A 45 7.35 -11.77 0.36
N PRO A 46 7.48 -11.46 1.67
CA PRO A 46 8.77 -10.99 2.19
C PRO A 46 9.77 -12.11 2.29
N PHE A 47 11.00 -11.83 1.87
CA PHE A 47 12.10 -12.79 1.99
C PHE A 47 13.10 -12.39 3.07
N VAL A 48 12.93 -11.21 3.64
CA VAL A 48 13.80 -10.68 4.69
C VAL A 48 12.94 -10.31 5.87
N SER A 49 13.34 -10.73 7.06
CA SER A 49 12.66 -10.34 8.28
C SER A 49 12.97 -8.88 8.60
N GLY A 50 12.13 -8.26 9.40
CA GLY A 50 12.36 -6.90 9.85
C GLY A 50 11.08 -6.09 9.92
N LYS A 51 11.27 -4.79 10.08
CA LYS A 51 10.18 -3.84 10.21
C LYS A 51 9.88 -3.21 8.85
N TYR A 52 8.61 -3.23 8.50
CA TYR A 52 8.12 -2.70 7.23
C TYR A 52 7.04 -1.67 7.48
N LYS A 53 6.91 -0.74 6.56
CA LYS A 53 5.77 0.18 6.52
C LYS A 53 5.14 0.12 5.15
N ILE A 54 3.83 0.24 5.12
CA ILE A 54 3.10 0.36 3.86
C ILE A 54 2.33 1.66 3.87
N LEU A 55 2.36 2.35 2.76
CA LEU A 55 1.63 3.60 2.56
C LEU A 55 0.66 3.39 1.41
N VAL A 56 -0.60 3.71 1.63
CA VAL A 56 -1.58 3.70 0.56
C VAL A 56 -2.09 5.13 0.36
N LEU A 57 -2.04 5.57 -0.88
CA LEU A 57 -2.62 6.84 -1.30
C LEU A 57 -3.91 6.55 -2.06
N SER A 58 -4.91 7.36 -1.83
CA SER A 58 -6.18 7.19 -2.53
C SER A 58 -6.65 8.52 -3.12
N LYS A 59 -7.34 8.43 -4.24
CA LYS A 59 -7.94 9.59 -4.88
C LYS A 59 -9.05 9.14 -5.83
N SER A 60 -9.92 10.08 -6.19
CA SER A 60 -10.87 9.86 -7.27
C SER A 60 -10.11 9.76 -8.58
N PHE A 61 -10.49 8.82 -9.44
CA PHE A 61 -9.83 8.61 -10.72
C PHE A 61 -9.79 9.88 -11.58
N TYR A 62 -10.81 10.70 -11.45
CA TYR A 62 -10.96 11.89 -12.31
C TYR A 62 -10.29 13.15 -11.77
N LYS A 63 -9.78 13.12 -10.55
CA LYS A 63 -9.14 14.29 -9.97
C LYS A 63 -7.67 14.35 -10.30
N LYS A 64 -7.20 15.53 -10.69
CA LYS A 64 -5.79 15.76 -11.04
C LYS A 64 -5.02 16.23 -9.81
N VAL A 65 -4.95 15.39 -8.80
CA VAL A 65 -4.18 15.65 -7.59
C VAL A 65 -3.28 14.45 -7.34
N ASN A 66 -2.25 14.64 -6.53
CA ASN A 66 -1.35 13.54 -6.19
C ASN A 66 -2.09 12.49 -5.34
N TYR A 67 -2.89 12.95 -4.38
CA TYR A 67 -3.72 12.09 -3.57
C TYR A 67 -4.73 12.94 -2.84
N GLU A 68 -5.81 12.30 -2.36
CA GLU A 68 -6.82 12.96 -1.53
C GLU A 68 -6.74 12.48 -0.09
N ASP A 69 -6.32 11.24 0.11
CA ASP A 69 -6.20 10.65 1.44
C ASP A 69 -5.06 9.65 1.46
N TYR A 70 -4.59 9.33 2.64
CA TYR A 70 -3.53 8.34 2.78
C TYR A 70 -3.67 7.60 4.10
N ASP A 71 -3.03 6.45 4.17
CA ASP A 71 -2.94 5.68 5.39
C ASP A 71 -1.58 4.98 5.44
N ILE A 72 -1.06 4.81 6.63
CA ILE A 72 0.24 4.16 6.84
C ILE A 72 0.06 3.07 7.87
N MET A 73 0.58 1.90 7.58
CA MET A 73 0.59 0.78 8.51
C MET A 73 2.02 0.29 8.70
N GLU A 74 2.40 0.05 9.94
CA GLU A 74 3.69 -0.53 10.27
C GLU A 74 3.49 -1.97 10.74
N PHE A 75 4.35 -2.87 10.30
CA PHE A 75 4.26 -4.26 10.68
C PHE A 75 5.65 -4.90 10.71
N ASN A 76 5.76 -6.00 11.43
CA ASN A 76 6.99 -6.76 11.55
C ASN A 76 6.86 -8.09 10.84
N VAL A 77 7.92 -8.47 10.14
CA VAL A 77 8.03 -9.79 9.51
C VAL A 77 9.04 -10.59 10.31
N GLU A 78 8.60 -11.73 10.82
CA GLU A 78 9.44 -12.63 11.60
C GLU A 78 9.93 -13.79 10.72
N GLU A 79 11.06 -14.31 11.11
CA GLU A 79 11.62 -15.49 10.45
C GLU A 79 10.78 -16.74 10.65
#